data_3a3edf55e8d9151930615c41b91a18c4
#
_entry.id   3a3edf55e8d9151930615c41b91a18c4
#
_cell.length_a   1.000
_cell.length_b   1.000
_cell.length_c   1.000
_cell.angle_alpha   90.00
_cell.angle_beta   90.00
_cell.angle_gamma   90.00
#
_symmetry.space_group_name_H-M   'P 1'
#
loop_
_entity.id
_entity.type
_entity.pdbx_description
1 polymer ?
#
loop_
_entity_poly.entity_id
_entity_poly.type
_entity_poly.pdbx_seq_one_letter_code
_entity_poly.pdbx_strand_id
1 'polypeptide(L)'
;MIIAGPCSVEGENFIEIAKEVKRLGATHLRGGLFKPRSSPKRFNGLGVDGLEFVVEAKKQTGLPFVSEAMSPQQIEQLYDYVDIFQIGTRNQTASELLREFGRQDKPVILKRGMATTIEEFVMYADYIMVEGNENVILCERGIRTFENYTRNTFDLSCIPAVKQLCDLPIIADPSHAV
;
A
#
# COMPACT_ATOMS: atom_id res chain seq x y z
N MET A 1 12.34 -1.65 -7.60
CA MET A 1 11.37 -2.36 -6.75
C MET A 1 10.19 -2.82 -7.61
N ILE A 2 9.79 -4.09 -7.52
CA ILE A 2 8.60 -4.65 -8.18
C ILE A 2 7.77 -5.32 -7.07
N ILE A 3 6.59 -4.74 -6.79
CA ILE A 3 5.67 -5.23 -5.77
C ILE A 3 4.52 -5.93 -6.48
N ALA A 4 4.35 -7.22 -6.27
CA ALA A 4 3.28 -8.00 -6.89
C ALA A 4 2.56 -8.90 -5.87
N GLY A 5 1.32 -9.24 -6.18
CA GLY A 5 0.49 -10.09 -5.33
C GLY A 5 -0.99 -9.71 -5.38
N PRO A 6 -1.84 -10.50 -4.75
CA PRO A 6 -3.29 -10.32 -4.81
C PRO A 6 -3.75 -9.10 -3.99
N CYS A 7 -4.99 -8.71 -4.20
CA CYS A 7 -5.61 -7.64 -3.43
C CYS A 7 -5.80 -8.01 -1.95
N SER A 8 -6.05 -9.29 -1.66
CA SER A 8 -6.26 -9.83 -0.31
C SER A 8 -5.61 -11.20 -0.15
N VAL A 9 -5.23 -11.52 1.09
CA VAL A 9 -4.86 -12.88 1.49
C VAL A 9 -6.17 -13.64 1.75
N GLU A 10 -6.38 -14.73 1.00
CA GLU A 10 -7.67 -15.47 1.01
C GLU A 10 -7.48 -16.97 1.31
N GLY A 11 -6.32 -17.36 1.89
CA GLY A 11 -6.01 -18.73 2.25
C GLY A 11 -4.76 -19.26 1.56
N GLU A 12 -4.67 -20.58 1.43
CA GLU A 12 -3.48 -21.31 0.93
C GLU A 12 -3.04 -20.91 -0.49
N ASN A 13 -3.96 -20.49 -1.34
CA ASN A 13 -3.64 -20.01 -2.69
C ASN A 13 -2.69 -18.82 -2.70
N PHE A 14 -2.60 -18.08 -1.58
CA PHE A 14 -1.65 -16.98 -1.44
C PHE A 14 -0.21 -17.44 -1.54
N ILE A 15 0.11 -18.64 -1.04
CA ILE A 15 1.46 -19.22 -1.08
C ILE A 15 1.85 -19.52 -2.53
N GLU A 16 0.93 -20.11 -3.31
CA GLU A 16 1.20 -20.40 -4.72
C GLU A 16 1.36 -19.13 -5.55
N ILE A 17 0.53 -18.11 -5.29
CA ILE A 17 0.68 -16.79 -5.92
C ILE A 17 2.06 -16.18 -5.57
N ALA A 18 2.49 -16.31 -4.31
CA ALA A 18 3.80 -15.78 -3.88
C ALA A 18 4.96 -16.42 -4.64
N LYS A 19 4.93 -17.73 -4.84
CA LYS A 19 5.93 -18.46 -5.66
C LYS A 19 5.93 -17.97 -7.11
N GLU A 20 4.76 -17.81 -7.68
CA GLU A 20 4.62 -17.42 -9.08
C GLU A 20 5.10 -15.98 -9.30
N VAL A 21 4.70 -15.03 -8.46
CA VAL A 21 5.19 -13.63 -8.60
C VAL A 21 6.70 -13.55 -8.40
N LYS A 22 7.28 -14.36 -7.50
CA LYS A 22 8.74 -14.45 -7.36
C LYS A 22 9.39 -14.97 -8.63
N ARG A 23 8.87 -16.05 -9.21
CA ARG A 23 9.35 -16.65 -10.48
C ARG A 23 9.34 -15.61 -11.61
N LEU A 24 8.34 -14.72 -11.62
CA LEU A 24 8.17 -13.65 -12.60
C LEU A 24 9.02 -12.40 -12.29
N GLY A 25 9.83 -12.39 -11.23
CA GLY A 25 10.79 -11.34 -10.93
C GLY A 25 10.29 -10.28 -9.95
N ALA A 26 9.20 -10.54 -9.21
CA ALA A 26 8.82 -9.66 -8.11
C ALA A 26 9.91 -9.64 -7.03
N THR A 27 10.15 -8.44 -6.47
CA THR A 27 11.10 -8.22 -5.38
C THR A 27 10.41 -8.12 -4.03
N HIS A 28 9.09 -7.90 -4.02
CA HIS A 28 8.25 -7.80 -2.82
C HIS A 28 6.91 -8.47 -3.10
N LEU A 29 6.40 -9.17 -2.10
CA LEU A 29 5.07 -9.77 -2.11
C LEU A 29 4.07 -8.80 -1.48
N ARG A 30 2.91 -8.65 -2.07
CA ARG A 30 1.85 -7.84 -1.51
C ARG A 30 0.62 -8.68 -1.22
N GLY A 31 -0.12 -8.34 -0.15
CA GLY A 31 -1.44 -8.92 0.16
C GLY A 31 -2.10 -8.17 1.31
N GLY A 32 -3.41 -7.89 1.21
CA GLY A 32 -4.16 -7.25 2.29
C GLY A 32 -4.72 -8.28 3.25
N LEU A 33 -4.36 -8.21 4.52
CA LEU A 33 -4.97 -8.98 5.60
C LEU A 33 -6.30 -8.37 6.05
N PHE A 34 -6.33 -7.05 6.08
CA PHE A 34 -7.54 -6.24 6.28
C PHE A 34 -7.91 -5.51 4.99
N LYS A 35 -9.19 -5.41 4.68
CA LYS A 35 -9.67 -4.84 3.41
C LYS A 35 -10.73 -3.77 3.61
N PRO A 36 -10.44 -2.50 3.29
CA PRO A 36 -11.47 -1.47 3.26
C PRO A 36 -12.45 -1.76 2.11
N ARG A 37 -13.71 -1.95 2.42
CA ARG A 37 -14.75 -2.21 1.42
C ARG A 37 -15.81 -1.10 1.43
N SER A 38 -16.41 -0.86 0.28
CA SER A 38 -17.55 0.08 0.15
C SER A 38 -18.83 -0.46 0.78
N SER A 39 -18.90 -1.77 1.07
CA SER A 39 -20.02 -2.42 1.73
C SER A 39 -19.52 -3.34 2.84
N PRO A 40 -20.07 -3.25 4.06
CA PRO A 40 -19.68 -4.11 5.18
C PRO A 40 -20.06 -5.58 4.98
N LYS A 41 -20.91 -5.88 3.98
CA LYS A 41 -21.32 -7.25 3.64
C LYS A 41 -20.31 -7.99 2.76
N ARG A 42 -19.28 -7.33 2.27
CA ARG A 42 -18.22 -7.96 1.46
C ARG A 42 -17.11 -8.49 2.35
N PHE A 43 -16.35 -9.46 1.83
CA PHE A 43 -15.17 -10.02 2.49
C PHE A 43 -14.20 -8.90 2.92
N ASN A 44 -13.93 -8.79 4.22
CA ASN A 44 -13.11 -7.73 4.81
C ASN A 44 -11.65 -8.14 5.07
N GLY A 45 -11.23 -9.30 4.57
CA GLY A 45 -9.93 -9.92 4.83
C GLY A 45 -10.01 -10.97 5.94
N LEU A 46 -8.97 -11.78 6.04
CA LEU A 46 -8.84 -12.78 7.11
C LEU A 46 -8.36 -12.17 8.44
N GLY A 47 -7.92 -10.91 8.41
CA GLY A 47 -7.31 -10.31 9.59
C GLY A 47 -6.04 -11.06 10.00
N VAL A 48 -5.84 -11.20 11.30
CA VAL A 48 -4.69 -11.90 11.88
C VAL A 48 -4.65 -13.40 11.55
N ASP A 49 -5.80 -14.02 11.29
CA ASP A 49 -5.86 -15.43 10.91
C ASP A 49 -5.16 -15.71 9.56
N GLY A 50 -5.04 -14.69 8.72
CA GLY A 50 -4.31 -14.81 7.46
C GLY A 50 -2.78 -14.75 7.60
N LEU A 51 -2.25 -14.46 8.80
CA LEU A 51 -0.81 -14.36 9.03
C LEU A 51 -0.06 -15.69 8.82
N GLU A 52 -0.70 -16.82 9.09
CA GLU A 52 -0.09 -18.13 8.84
C GLU A 52 0.31 -18.31 7.37
N PHE A 53 -0.54 -17.88 6.43
CA PHE A 53 -0.24 -17.94 5.00
C PHE A 53 0.86 -16.95 4.59
N VAL A 54 0.92 -15.80 5.23
CA VAL A 54 1.99 -14.80 5.00
C VAL A 54 3.34 -15.35 5.47
N VAL A 55 3.40 -15.90 6.67
CA VAL A 55 4.63 -16.49 7.24
C VAL A 55 5.14 -17.61 6.35
N GLU A 56 4.26 -18.53 5.92
CA GLU A 56 4.65 -19.62 5.04
C GLU A 56 5.08 -19.13 3.65
N ALA A 57 4.38 -18.16 3.08
CA ALA A 57 4.77 -17.53 1.81
C ALA A 57 6.15 -16.86 1.90
N LYS A 58 6.41 -16.08 2.97
CA LYS A 58 7.74 -15.47 3.21
C LYS A 58 8.83 -16.53 3.35
N LYS A 59 8.58 -17.61 4.09
CA LYS A 59 9.53 -18.71 4.28
C LYS A 59 9.88 -19.40 2.95
N GLN A 60 8.88 -19.65 2.10
CA GLN A 60 9.09 -20.35 0.83
C GLN A 60 9.69 -19.47 -0.26
N THR A 61 9.44 -18.16 -0.21
CA THR A 61 9.88 -17.25 -1.27
C THR A 61 11.04 -16.34 -0.87
N GLY A 62 11.21 -16.04 0.40
CA GLY A 62 12.13 -15.02 0.89
C GLY A 62 11.77 -13.58 0.48
N LEU A 63 10.55 -13.36 -0.05
CA LEU A 63 10.10 -12.01 -0.43
C LEU A 63 9.67 -11.21 0.80
N PRO A 64 10.13 -9.96 0.95
CA PRO A 64 9.55 -9.02 1.91
C PRO A 64 8.07 -8.80 1.62
N PHE A 65 7.27 -8.60 2.67
CA PHE A 65 5.82 -8.51 2.58
C PHE A 65 5.31 -7.08 2.76
N VAL A 66 4.41 -6.68 1.87
CA VAL A 66 3.74 -5.37 1.86
C VAL A 66 2.26 -5.55 2.19
N SER A 67 1.77 -4.90 3.23
CA SER A 67 0.35 -4.97 3.60
C SER A 67 -0.22 -3.62 4.06
N GLU A 68 -1.52 -3.46 3.88
CA GLU A 68 -2.27 -2.29 4.33
C GLU A 68 -2.70 -2.45 5.79
N ALA A 69 -2.51 -1.39 6.59
CA ALA A 69 -3.16 -1.23 7.88
C ALA A 69 -4.00 0.05 7.89
N MET A 70 -5.12 0.04 8.62
CA MET A 70 -6.13 1.11 8.61
C MET A 70 -6.41 1.66 10.01
N SER A 71 -5.73 1.16 11.03
CA SER A 71 -5.84 1.63 12.40
C SER A 71 -4.56 1.37 13.18
N PRO A 72 -4.32 2.08 14.29
CA PRO A 72 -3.18 1.83 15.17
C PRO A 72 -3.08 0.37 15.64
N GLN A 73 -4.23 -0.23 16.00
CA GLN A 73 -4.28 -1.64 16.42
C GLN A 73 -3.81 -2.60 15.33
N GLN A 74 -4.16 -2.30 14.06
CA GLN A 74 -3.71 -3.12 12.93
C GLN A 74 -2.21 -2.93 12.66
N ILE A 75 -1.67 -1.74 12.85
CA ILE A 75 -0.23 -1.50 12.77
C ILE A 75 0.49 -2.38 13.78
N GLU A 76 0.06 -2.35 15.04
CA GLU A 76 0.63 -3.17 16.12
C GLU A 76 0.52 -4.68 15.84
N GLN A 77 -0.67 -5.16 15.45
CA GLN A 77 -0.90 -6.58 15.14
C GLN A 77 -0.05 -7.11 13.99
N LEU A 78 0.26 -6.27 13.01
CA LEU A 78 0.98 -6.65 11.81
C LEU A 78 2.48 -6.33 11.87
N TYR A 79 2.94 -5.62 12.89
CA TYR A 79 4.27 -5.04 12.93
C TYR A 79 5.37 -6.07 12.68
N ASP A 80 5.36 -7.22 13.35
CA ASP A 80 6.41 -8.24 13.23
C ASP A 80 6.39 -9.01 11.88
N TYR A 81 5.30 -8.92 11.13
CA TYR A 81 5.08 -9.71 9.91
C TYR A 81 5.25 -8.92 8.62
N VAL A 82 4.92 -7.63 8.66
CA VAL A 82 4.96 -6.71 7.52
C VAL A 82 6.34 -6.04 7.44
N ASP A 83 6.94 -6.01 6.27
CA ASP A 83 8.23 -5.34 6.04
C ASP A 83 8.03 -3.90 5.53
N ILE A 84 6.95 -3.64 4.80
CA ILE A 84 6.56 -2.31 4.32
C ILE A 84 5.06 -2.13 4.54
N PHE A 85 4.66 -1.11 5.27
CA PHE A 85 3.26 -0.76 5.41
C PHE A 85 2.74 0.01 4.20
N GLN A 86 1.46 -0.14 3.90
CA GLN A 86 0.78 0.62 2.87
C GLN A 86 -0.40 1.39 3.49
N ILE A 87 -0.51 2.66 3.14
CA ILE A 87 -1.68 3.49 3.44
C ILE A 87 -2.53 3.55 2.17
N GLY A 88 -3.73 3.01 2.25
CA GLY A 88 -4.66 2.99 1.13
C GLY A 88 -5.19 4.37 0.77
N THR A 89 -5.54 4.56 -0.49
CA THR A 89 -6.06 5.80 -1.06
C THR A 89 -7.18 6.47 -0.25
N ARG A 90 -8.06 5.67 0.41
CA ARG A 90 -9.16 6.20 1.23
C ARG A 90 -8.70 6.77 2.56
N ASN A 91 -7.54 6.37 3.02
CA ASN A 91 -6.96 6.76 4.31
C ASN A 91 -5.85 7.81 4.17
N GLN A 92 -5.56 8.28 2.94
CA GLN A 92 -4.52 9.26 2.70
C GLN A 92 -4.75 10.57 3.48
N THR A 93 -6.00 10.96 3.67
CA THR A 93 -6.37 12.20 4.38
C THR A 93 -6.60 12.01 5.89
N ALA A 94 -6.39 10.80 6.41
CA ALA A 94 -6.58 10.49 7.82
C ALA A 94 -5.32 10.87 8.62
N SER A 95 -5.16 12.16 8.93
CA SER A 95 -3.94 12.73 9.53
C SER A 95 -3.48 12.00 10.79
N GLU A 96 -4.40 11.60 11.68
CA GLU A 96 -4.04 10.83 12.89
C GLU A 96 -3.43 9.47 12.54
N LEU A 97 -3.99 8.77 11.56
CA LEU A 97 -3.43 7.50 11.09
C LEU A 97 -2.05 7.71 10.43
N LEU A 98 -1.86 8.79 9.67
CA LEU A 98 -0.57 9.14 9.08
C LEU A 98 0.49 9.35 10.16
N ARG A 99 0.15 10.08 11.24
CA ARG A 99 1.02 10.27 12.40
C ARG A 99 1.38 8.95 13.07
N GLU A 100 0.42 8.03 13.24
CA GLU A 100 0.72 6.69 13.80
C GLU A 100 1.73 5.92 12.95
N PHE A 101 1.64 6.01 11.62
CA PHE A 101 2.66 5.47 10.73
C PHE A 101 4.01 6.20 10.85
N GLY A 102 4.00 7.45 11.25
CA GLY A 102 5.21 8.23 11.51
C GLY A 102 5.94 7.85 12.80
N ARG A 103 5.24 7.27 13.78
CA ARG A 103 5.79 6.86 15.08
C ARG A 103 6.47 5.48 15.07
N GLN A 104 6.44 4.79 13.96
CA GLN A 104 7.12 3.52 13.75
C GLN A 104 8.20 3.67 12.65
N ASP A 105 9.15 2.76 12.58
CA ASP A 105 10.37 2.90 11.78
C ASP A 105 10.34 2.14 10.43
N LYS A 106 9.31 1.31 10.18
CA LYS A 106 9.20 0.58 8.91
C LYS A 106 8.82 1.50 7.76
N PRO A 107 9.29 1.21 6.53
CA PRO A 107 8.90 1.98 5.35
C PRO A 107 7.39 2.00 5.13
N VAL A 108 6.87 3.12 4.63
CA VAL A 108 5.45 3.35 4.40
C VAL A 108 5.20 3.76 2.95
N ILE A 109 4.36 3.01 2.25
CA ILE A 109 3.85 3.39 0.94
C ILE A 109 2.57 4.21 1.14
N LEU A 110 2.62 5.50 0.79
CA LEU A 110 1.47 6.38 0.79
C LEU A 110 0.84 6.42 -0.61
N LYS A 111 -0.38 5.91 -0.76
CA LYS A 111 -1.12 5.93 -2.03
C LYS A 111 -1.87 7.23 -2.21
N ARG A 112 -1.72 7.87 -3.38
CA ARG A 112 -2.43 9.10 -3.74
C ARG A 112 -3.94 8.95 -3.63
N GLY A 113 -4.60 9.95 -3.09
CA GLY A 113 -6.05 10.07 -3.05
C GLY A 113 -6.66 10.25 -4.44
N MET A 114 -7.91 9.82 -4.62
CA MET A 114 -8.57 9.85 -5.93
C MET A 114 -8.87 11.26 -6.46
N ALA A 115 -8.92 12.26 -5.59
CA ALA A 115 -9.17 13.66 -5.94
C ALA A 115 -8.12 14.61 -5.35
N THR A 116 -6.97 14.07 -4.96
CA THR A 116 -5.87 14.80 -4.31
C THR A 116 -4.97 15.43 -5.35
N THR A 117 -4.68 16.73 -5.22
CA THR A 117 -3.68 17.39 -6.04
C THR A 117 -2.28 16.83 -5.77
N ILE A 118 -1.33 17.14 -6.64
CA ILE A 118 0.06 16.66 -6.46
C ILE A 118 0.69 17.32 -5.23
N GLU A 119 0.44 18.59 -5.00
CA GLU A 119 0.94 19.33 -3.82
C GLU A 119 0.37 18.77 -2.51
N GLU A 120 -0.94 18.54 -2.45
CA GLU A 120 -1.57 17.90 -1.28
C GLU A 120 -1.01 16.50 -1.03
N PHE A 121 -0.75 15.74 -2.09
CA PHE A 121 -0.18 14.39 -1.99
C PHE A 121 1.19 14.40 -1.31
N VAL A 122 2.06 15.35 -1.66
CA VAL A 122 3.36 15.54 -1.01
C VAL A 122 3.16 16.00 0.44
N MET A 123 2.27 16.98 0.70
CA MET A 123 1.99 17.45 2.08
C MET A 123 1.49 16.34 3.01
N TYR A 124 0.74 15.36 2.51
CA TYR A 124 0.30 14.24 3.35
C TYR A 124 1.46 13.34 3.78
N ALA A 125 2.56 13.27 3.03
CA ALA A 125 3.77 12.58 3.47
C ALA A 125 4.42 13.28 4.67
N ASP A 126 4.33 14.61 4.77
CA ASP A 126 4.86 15.38 5.90
C ASP A 126 4.23 14.96 7.22
N TYR A 127 2.95 14.59 7.26
CA TYR A 127 2.31 14.09 8.49
C TYR A 127 2.97 12.81 9.04
N ILE A 128 3.59 12.02 8.17
CA ILE A 128 4.36 10.84 8.58
C ILE A 128 5.74 11.26 9.03
N MET A 129 6.41 12.08 8.22
CA MET A 129 7.81 12.46 8.44
C MET A 129 8.02 13.32 9.70
N VAL A 130 7.09 14.19 10.05
CA VAL A 130 7.20 15.04 11.27
C VAL A 130 7.14 14.23 12.57
N GLU A 131 6.63 13.02 12.55
CA GLU A 131 6.64 12.10 13.71
C GLU A 131 7.93 11.26 13.79
N GLY A 132 8.83 11.36 12.79
CA GLY A 132 10.17 10.76 12.80
C GLY A 132 10.43 9.68 11.75
N ASN A 133 9.43 9.22 11.01
CA ASN A 133 9.64 8.22 9.97
C ASN A 133 9.87 8.86 8.59
N GLU A 134 11.12 8.94 8.17
CA GLU A 134 11.51 9.47 6.85
C GLU A 134 11.42 8.43 5.72
N ASN A 135 11.11 7.17 6.03
CA ASN A 135 11.06 6.08 5.05
C ASN A 135 9.70 6.04 4.31
N VAL A 136 9.34 7.15 3.67
CA VAL A 136 8.07 7.29 2.93
C VAL A 136 8.29 7.07 1.44
N ILE A 137 7.44 6.24 0.83
CA ILE A 137 7.39 5.97 -0.62
C ILE A 137 6.04 6.45 -1.13
N LEU A 138 6.03 7.42 -2.03
CA LEU A 138 4.81 7.86 -2.68
C LEU A 138 4.36 6.86 -3.74
N CYS A 139 3.04 6.73 -3.96
CA CYS A 139 2.50 5.81 -4.95
C CYS A 139 1.39 6.47 -5.77
N GLU A 140 1.68 6.76 -7.04
CA GLU A 140 0.64 7.14 -8.01
C GLU A 140 -0.15 5.90 -8.39
N ARG A 141 -1.50 5.98 -8.34
CA ARG A 141 -2.40 4.85 -8.56
C ARG A 141 -3.64 5.16 -9.40
N GLY A 142 -3.69 6.32 -9.99
CA GLY A 142 -4.83 6.83 -10.73
C GLY A 142 -5.77 7.71 -9.90
N ILE A 143 -6.32 8.69 -10.55
CA ILE A 143 -7.24 9.70 -9.99
C ILE A 143 -8.60 9.62 -10.67
N ARG A 144 -9.62 10.16 -10.04
CA ARG A 144 -10.92 10.39 -10.68
C ARG A 144 -10.85 11.63 -11.57
N THR A 145 -11.31 11.47 -12.78
CA THR A 145 -11.48 12.55 -13.75
C THR A 145 -12.90 12.51 -14.32
N PHE A 146 -13.16 13.29 -15.35
CA PHE A 146 -14.41 13.23 -16.11
C PHE A 146 -14.56 11.89 -16.89
N GLU A 147 -13.46 11.16 -17.13
CA GLU A 147 -13.48 9.88 -17.83
C GLU A 147 -14.10 8.80 -16.94
N ASN A 148 -15.03 8.03 -17.52
CA ASN A 148 -15.76 6.97 -16.81
C ASN A 148 -15.67 5.59 -17.48
N TYR A 149 -14.98 5.49 -18.60
CA TYR A 149 -14.77 4.22 -19.29
C TYR A 149 -13.78 3.33 -18.53
N THR A 150 -12.72 3.93 -17.99
CA THR A 150 -11.78 3.27 -17.08
C THR A 150 -12.11 3.63 -15.63
N ARG A 151 -11.73 2.79 -14.70
CA ARG A 151 -12.00 2.99 -13.26
C ARG A 151 -11.39 4.27 -12.71
N ASN A 152 -10.17 4.60 -13.12
CA ASN A 152 -9.46 5.85 -12.79
C ASN A 152 -8.54 6.22 -13.96
N THR A 153 -8.19 7.49 -14.06
CA THR A 153 -7.16 7.98 -14.98
C THR A 153 -5.79 7.85 -14.34
N PHE A 154 -4.85 7.15 -14.97
CA PHE A 154 -3.49 7.01 -14.49
C PHE A 154 -2.67 8.26 -14.84
N ASP A 155 -2.33 9.06 -13.84
CA ASP A 155 -1.61 10.31 -14.02
C ASP A 155 -0.09 10.08 -14.00
N LEU A 156 0.47 9.65 -15.12
CA LEU A 156 1.92 9.47 -15.24
C LEU A 156 2.70 10.78 -15.07
N SER A 157 2.08 11.93 -15.36
CA SER A 157 2.70 13.24 -15.20
C SER A 157 2.94 13.60 -13.73
N CYS A 158 2.23 12.97 -12.81
CA CYS A 158 2.47 13.09 -11.37
C CYS A 158 3.91 12.72 -10.99
N ILE A 159 4.49 11.70 -11.63
CA ILE A 159 5.81 11.19 -11.27
C ILE A 159 6.92 12.25 -11.43
N PRO A 160 7.12 12.86 -12.61
CA PRO A 160 8.11 13.92 -12.74
C PRO A 160 7.76 15.18 -11.94
N ALA A 161 6.48 15.49 -11.73
CA ALA A 161 6.07 16.64 -10.94
C ALA A 161 6.43 16.46 -9.46
N VAL A 162 6.16 15.31 -8.86
CA VAL A 162 6.57 14.98 -7.47
C VAL A 162 8.08 15.12 -7.31
N LYS A 163 8.88 14.63 -8.25
CA LYS A 163 10.34 14.72 -8.21
C LYS A 163 10.88 16.16 -8.29
N GLN A 164 10.06 17.14 -8.67
CA GLN A 164 10.42 18.57 -8.61
C GLN A 164 10.05 19.19 -7.26
N LEU A 165 9.12 18.57 -6.52
CA LEU A 165 8.61 19.09 -5.25
C LEU A 165 9.32 18.49 -4.03
N CYS A 166 9.81 17.24 -4.13
CA CYS A 166 10.46 16.55 -3.02
C CYS A 166 11.40 15.43 -3.52
N ASP A 167 12.28 14.98 -2.62
CA ASP A 167 13.23 13.87 -2.89
C ASP A 167 12.66 12.48 -2.54
N LEU A 168 11.40 12.39 -2.13
CA LEU A 168 10.79 11.11 -1.79
C LEU A 168 10.70 10.18 -3.03
N PRO A 169 10.99 8.88 -2.85
CA PRO A 169 10.79 7.92 -3.91
C PRO A 169 9.31 7.81 -4.29
N ILE A 170 9.04 7.66 -5.57
CA ILE A 170 7.68 7.47 -6.09
C ILE A 170 7.60 6.20 -6.95
N ILE A 171 6.57 5.41 -6.73
CA ILE A 171 6.23 4.20 -7.51
C ILE A 171 4.92 4.40 -8.26
N ALA A 172 4.73 3.59 -9.30
CA ALA A 172 3.55 3.57 -10.16
C ALA A 172 2.74 2.29 -9.92
N ASP A 173 1.44 2.43 -9.60
CA ASP A 173 0.49 1.33 -9.45
C ASP A 173 -0.63 1.43 -10.51
N PRO A 174 -0.50 0.77 -11.67
CA PRO A 174 -1.50 0.83 -12.73
C PRO A 174 -2.75 -0.01 -12.45
N SER A 175 -2.77 -0.83 -11.39
CA SER A 175 -3.81 -1.85 -11.13
C SER A 175 -5.23 -1.26 -10.96
N HIS A 176 -5.35 0.03 -10.73
CA HIS A 176 -6.62 0.72 -10.51
C HIS A 176 -7.01 1.64 -11.66
N ALA A 177 -6.20 1.73 -12.70
CA ALA A 177 -6.37 2.65 -13.84
C ALA A 177 -6.73 1.90 -15.13
N VAL A 178 -7.44 0.80 -15.00
CA VAL A 178 -7.93 -0.07 -16.08
C VAL A 178 -9.41 -0.33 -15.95
#